data_7fe1862446ef308abda165954772510f
#
_entry.id   7fe1862446ef308abda165954772510f
#
_cell.length_a   1.000
_cell.length_b   1.000
_cell.length_c   1.000
_cell.angle_alpha   90.00
_cell.angle_beta   90.00
_cell.angle_gamma   90.00
#
_symmetry.space_group_name_H-M   'P 1'
#
loop_
_entity.id
_entity.type
_entity.pdbx_description
1 polymer ?
#
loop_
_entity_poly.entity_id
_entity_poly.type
_entity_poly.pdbx_seq_one_letter_code
_entity_poly.pdbx_strand_id
1 'polypeptide(L)'
;MSKESVTVAGIDCGTNSIRLKIARVDADGMHEVVPRILRVIRLGQDVDKTHRFADEALERAYAAAREFAGAIAEHPIDGLRFVATSATRDAENREEFEDEIERILGVRPEVIPGTEEADLSFLGATSVVNRDDLPAPYLVVDLGGGSTELVIGGDGVSA
;
A
#
# COMPACT_ATOMS: atom_id res chain seq x y z
N MET A 1 -6.98 25.10 -21.58
CA MET A 1 -7.07 24.78 -20.13
C MET A 1 -6.23 23.53 -19.93
N SER A 2 -5.12 23.65 -19.19
CA SER A 2 -4.33 22.46 -18.84
C SER A 2 -5.22 21.57 -17.98
N LYS A 3 -5.40 20.29 -18.40
CA LYS A 3 -6.05 19.30 -17.53
C LYS A 3 -5.22 19.24 -16.25
N GLU A 4 -5.82 19.56 -15.10
CA GLU A 4 -5.16 19.43 -13.82
C GLU A 4 -4.75 17.97 -13.67
N SER A 5 -3.47 17.72 -13.56
CA SER A 5 -2.90 16.42 -13.27
C SER A 5 -2.13 16.50 -11.97
N VAL A 6 -2.22 15.45 -11.15
CA VAL A 6 -1.46 15.32 -9.90
C VAL A 6 -0.58 14.09 -9.99
N THR A 7 0.65 14.22 -9.49
CA THR A 7 1.56 13.08 -9.37
C THR A 7 1.59 12.65 -7.91
N VAL A 8 1.27 11.41 -7.65
CA VAL A 8 1.15 10.86 -6.29
C VAL A 8 2.01 9.62 -6.13
N ALA A 9 2.51 9.43 -4.91
CA ALA A 9 3.17 8.21 -4.50
C ALA A 9 2.30 7.48 -3.47
N GLY A 10 2.15 6.17 -3.65
CA GLY A 10 1.48 5.28 -2.70
C GLY A 10 2.43 4.20 -2.23
N ILE A 11 2.51 4.00 -0.91
CA ILE A 11 3.25 2.89 -0.30
C ILE A 11 2.25 1.99 0.40
N ASP A 12 2.32 0.68 0.07
CA ASP A 12 1.56 -0.39 0.70
C ASP A 12 2.53 -1.29 1.46
N CYS A 13 2.37 -1.34 2.78
CA CYS A 13 3.19 -2.14 3.68
C CYS A 13 2.37 -3.26 4.30
N GLY A 14 2.48 -4.43 3.69
CA GLY A 14 1.84 -5.66 4.17
C GLY A 14 2.74 -6.48 5.10
N THR A 15 2.24 -7.63 5.49
CA THR A 15 2.91 -8.60 6.37
C THR A 15 4.23 -9.12 5.79
N ASN A 16 4.27 -9.36 4.47
CA ASN A 16 5.42 -9.99 3.82
C ASN A 16 6.24 -9.03 2.94
N SER A 17 5.59 -8.06 2.33
CA SER A 17 6.22 -7.16 1.36
C SER A 17 5.76 -5.73 1.51
N ILE A 18 6.63 -4.81 1.07
CA ILE A 18 6.33 -3.39 0.94
C ILE A 18 6.44 -2.99 -0.53
N ARG A 19 5.55 -2.12 -0.99
CA ARG A 19 5.44 -1.72 -2.39
C ARG A 19 5.37 -0.21 -2.49
N LEU A 20 6.05 0.35 -3.49
CA LEU A 20 5.91 1.75 -3.89
C LEU A 20 5.35 1.81 -5.30
N LYS A 21 4.40 2.69 -5.53
CA LYS A 21 3.93 3.11 -6.85
C LYS A 21 3.93 4.63 -6.94
N ILE A 22 4.48 5.16 -8.04
CA ILE A 22 4.38 6.59 -8.37
C ILE A 22 3.58 6.70 -9.67
N ALA A 23 2.50 7.46 -9.63
CA ALA A 23 1.60 7.59 -10.76
C ALA A 23 1.12 9.05 -10.91
N ARG A 24 0.91 9.46 -12.15
CA ARG A 24 0.20 10.68 -12.49
C ARG A 24 -1.27 10.34 -12.70
N VAL A 25 -2.13 11.12 -12.10
CA VAL A 25 -3.59 10.97 -12.22
C VAL A 25 -4.15 12.24 -12.88
N ASP A 26 -4.97 12.06 -13.89
CA ASP A 26 -5.67 13.12 -14.61
C ASP A 26 -7.09 12.64 -15.02
N ALA A 27 -7.79 13.44 -15.82
CA ALA A 27 -9.14 13.09 -16.28
C ALA A 27 -9.21 11.86 -17.19
N ASP A 28 -8.10 11.43 -17.77
CA ASP A 28 -8.03 10.26 -18.64
C ASP A 28 -7.65 8.98 -17.86
N GLY A 29 -7.30 9.14 -16.55
CA GLY A 29 -7.02 8.02 -15.66
C GLY A 29 -5.67 8.10 -14.95
N MET A 30 -5.16 6.93 -14.59
CA MET A 30 -3.89 6.77 -13.88
C MET A 30 -2.80 6.31 -14.86
N HIS A 31 -1.70 7.07 -14.89
CA HIS A 31 -0.53 6.80 -15.73
C HIS A 31 0.67 6.48 -14.86
N GLU A 32 1.31 5.35 -15.07
CA GLU A 32 2.50 4.95 -14.34
C GLU A 32 3.67 5.89 -14.65
N VAL A 33 4.29 6.46 -13.62
CA VAL A 33 5.50 7.30 -13.72
C VAL A 33 6.74 6.47 -13.47
N VAL A 34 6.68 5.58 -12.47
CA VAL A 34 7.75 4.64 -12.14
C VAL A 34 7.14 3.26 -12.04
N PRO A 35 7.77 2.22 -12.63
CA PRO A 35 7.36 0.84 -12.43
C PRO A 35 7.27 0.51 -10.94
N ARG A 36 6.24 -0.25 -10.55
CA ARG A 36 6.04 -0.66 -9.16
C ARG A 36 7.29 -1.31 -8.59
N ILE A 37 7.83 -0.73 -7.52
CA ILE A 37 8.95 -1.28 -6.77
C ILE A 37 8.38 -2.15 -5.64
N LEU A 38 8.83 -3.39 -5.52
CA LEU A 38 8.45 -4.32 -4.46
C LEU A 38 9.68 -4.81 -3.72
N ARG A 39 9.61 -4.86 -2.37
CA ARG A 39 10.65 -5.47 -1.54
C ARG A 39 10.01 -6.45 -0.55
N VAL A 40 10.62 -7.62 -0.39
CA VAL A 40 10.23 -8.61 0.61
C VAL A 40 10.89 -8.24 1.94
N ILE A 41 10.09 -7.85 2.91
CA ILE A 41 10.55 -7.38 4.22
C ILE A 41 10.22 -8.35 5.35
N ARG A 42 9.21 -9.21 5.17
CA ARG A 42 8.71 -10.17 6.18
C ARG A 42 8.45 -9.50 7.53
N LEU A 43 7.74 -8.35 7.48
CA LEU A 43 7.45 -7.55 8.68
C LEU A 43 6.67 -8.35 9.73
N GLY A 44 5.79 -9.25 9.29
CA GLY A 44 5.03 -10.14 10.16
C GLY A 44 5.78 -11.34 10.72
N GLN A 45 7.12 -11.42 10.54
CA GLN A 45 7.92 -12.52 11.07
C GLN A 45 7.71 -12.67 12.59
N ASP A 46 7.17 -13.82 13.01
CA ASP A 46 6.87 -14.19 14.40
C ASP A 46 5.91 -13.24 15.16
N VAL A 47 5.26 -12.28 14.51
CA VAL A 47 4.30 -11.36 15.17
C VAL A 47 3.13 -12.13 15.79
N ASP A 48 2.66 -13.19 15.15
CA ASP A 48 1.61 -14.07 15.67
C ASP A 48 1.96 -14.73 17.01
N LYS A 49 3.25 -14.89 17.31
CA LYS A 49 3.76 -15.51 18.56
C LYS A 49 4.21 -14.50 19.58
N THR A 50 4.86 -13.43 19.12
CA THR A 50 5.55 -12.46 19.98
C THR A 50 4.75 -11.18 20.20
N HIS A 51 3.75 -10.91 19.34
CA HIS A 51 3.03 -9.63 19.24
C HIS A 51 3.97 -8.43 19.03
N ARG A 52 5.15 -8.68 18.47
CA ARG A 52 6.15 -7.63 18.23
C ARG A 52 6.88 -7.87 16.91
N PHE A 53 7.24 -6.77 16.25
CA PHE A 53 8.16 -6.84 15.13
C PHE A 53 9.55 -7.29 15.59
N ALA A 54 10.15 -8.19 14.85
CA ALA A 54 11.54 -8.56 15.04
C ALA A 54 12.48 -7.45 14.51
N ASP A 55 13.60 -7.22 15.20
CA ASP A 55 14.56 -6.16 14.84
C ASP A 55 15.05 -6.31 13.39
N GLU A 56 15.33 -7.52 12.95
CA GLU A 56 15.77 -7.76 11.56
C GLU A 56 14.66 -7.48 10.54
N ALA A 57 13.38 -7.62 10.91
CA ALA A 57 12.27 -7.27 10.04
C ALA A 57 12.11 -5.75 9.92
N LEU A 58 12.28 -5.02 11.05
CA LEU A 58 12.32 -3.57 11.07
C LEU A 58 13.47 -3.04 10.21
N GLU A 59 14.67 -3.56 10.34
CA GLU A 59 15.82 -3.14 9.53
C GLU A 59 15.59 -3.34 8.02
N ARG A 60 14.96 -4.47 7.61
CA ARG A 60 14.58 -4.67 6.21
C ARG A 60 13.55 -3.66 5.73
N ALA A 61 12.57 -3.34 6.56
CA ALA A 61 11.54 -2.35 6.24
C ALA A 61 12.13 -0.94 6.11
N TYR A 62 13.02 -0.54 7.04
CA TYR A 62 13.69 0.75 6.99
C TYR A 62 14.65 0.87 5.79
N ALA A 63 15.34 -0.20 5.43
CA ALA A 63 16.18 -0.21 4.24
C ALA A 63 15.34 0.01 2.96
N ALA A 64 14.19 -0.65 2.86
CA ALA A 64 13.25 -0.46 1.76
C ALA A 64 12.67 0.98 1.74
N ALA A 65 12.32 1.52 2.91
CA ALA A 65 11.82 2.89 3.01
C ALA A 65 12.86 3.93 2.56
N ARG A 66 14.14 3.76 2.89
CA ARG A 66 15.23 4.64 2.42
C ARG A 66 15.41 4.56 0.90
N GLU A 67 15.30 3.36 0.32
CA GLU A 67 15.31 3.19 -1.13
C GLU A 67 14.13 3.92 -1.77
N PHE A 68 12.93 3.79 -1.20
CA PHE A 68 11.73 4.47 -1.71
C PHE A 68 11.84 5.99 -1.58
N ALA A 69 12.42 6.50 -0.50
CA ALA A 69 12.70 7.93 -0.33
C ALA A 69 13.60 8.45 -1.46
N GLY A 70 14.64 7.68 -1.84
CA GLY A 70 15.49 8.00 -2.99
C GLY A 70 14.71 8.04 -4.29
N ALA A 71 13.90 7.01 -4.58
CA ALA A 71 13.09 6.98 -5.79
C ALA A 71 12.06 8.12 -5.86
N ILE A 72 11.43 8.46 -4.73
CA ILE A 72 10.47 9.57 -4.63
C ILE A 72 11.17 10.91 -4.88
N ALA A 73 12.38 11.09 -4.34
CA ALA A 73 13.13 12.34 -4.49
C ALA A 73 13.52 12.65 -5.96
N GLU A 74 13.56 11.67 -6.84
CA GLU A 74 13.82 11.85 -8.27
C GLU A 74 12.59 12.34 -9.05
N HIS A 75 11.42 12.38 -8.43
CA HIS A 75 10.16 12.75 -9.06
C HIS A 75 9.43 13.82 -8.26
N PRO A 76 8.98 14.92 -8.90
CA PRO A 76 8.11 15.88 -8.22
C PRO A 76 6.73 15.21 -7.95
N ILE A 77 6.39 15.03 -6.69
CA ILE A 77 5.09 14.48 -6.28
C ILE A 77 4.29 15.55 -5.54
N ASP A 78 2.97 15.54 -5.74
CA ASP A 78 2.02 16.42 -5.06
C ASP A 78 1.53 15.83 -3.74
N GLY A 79 1.67 14.49 -3.56
CA GLY A 79 1.26 13.81 -2.34
C GLY A 79 1.88 12.42 -2.19
N LEU A 80 2.06 12.02 -0.92
CA LEU A 80 2.51 10.69 -0.53
C LEU A 80 1.53 10.12 0.50
N ARG A 81 1.06 8.89 0.29
CA ARG A 81 0.31 8.12 1.27
C ARG A 81 1.02 6.82 1.55
N PHE A 82 1.18 6.50 2.84
CA PHE A 82 1.73 5.22 3.30
C PHE A 82 0.64 4.50 4.09
N VAL A 83 0.23 3.32 3.64
CA VAL A 83 -0.69 2.44 4.38
C VAL A 83 0.04 1.23 4.93
N ALA A 84 -0.30 0.83 6.15
CA ALA A 84 0.20 -0.37 6.81
C ALA A 84 -0.97 -1.23 7.25
N THR A 85 -0.82 -2.56 7.15
CA THR A 85 -1.94 -3.48 7.30
C THR A 85 -1.78 -4.47 8.45
N SER A 86 -2.18 -5.73 8.31
CA SER A 86 -2.39 -6.69 9.41
C SER A 86 -1.20 -6.81 10.37
N ALA A 87 0.03 -6.99 9.91
CA ALA A 87 1.18 -7.13 10.81
C ALA A 87 1.39 -5.90 11.70
N THR A 88 1.11 -4.69 11.17
CA THR A 88 1.24 -3.46 11.95
C THR A 88 0.08 -3.28 12.93
N ARG A 89 -1.12 -3.75 12.57
CA ARG A 89 -2.25 -3.76 13.53
C ARG A 89 -1.95 -4.60 14.76
N ASP A 90 -1.24 -5.71 14.58
CA ASP A 90 -1.04 -6.74 15.61
C ASP A 90 0.23 -6.52 16.45
N ALA A 91 1.13 -5.60 16.04
CA ALA A 91 2.40 -5.37 16.72
C ALA A 91 2.29 -4.32 17.84
N GLU A 92 2.72 -4.70 19.05
CA GLU A 92 2.78 -3.80 20.21
C GLU A 92 3.82 -2.69 20.07
N ASN A 93 4.91 -2.95 19.32
CA ASN A 93 5.97 -1.97 19.05
C ASN A 93 5.79 -1.24 17.71
N ARG A 94 4.55 -1.13 17.23
CA ARG A 94 4.25 -0.46 15.95
C ARG A 94 4.62 1.03 15.95
N GLU A 95 4.54 1.72 17.11
CA GLU A 95 4.89 3.13 17.20
C GLU A 95 6.35 3.38 16.84
N GLU A 96 7.27 2.50 17.26
CA GLU A 96 8.68 2.57 16.89
C GLU A 96 8.86 2.48 15.36
N PHE A 97 8.13 1.58 14.71
CA PHE A 97 8.12 1.44 13.26
C PHE A 97 7.56 2.70 12.58
N GLU A 98 6.41 3.20 13.05
CA GLU A 98 5.75 4.37 12.50
C GLU A 98 6.63 5.63 12.62
N ASP A 99 7.27 5.84 13.77
CA ASP A 99 8.14 6.99 14.03
C ASP A 99 9.38 6.97 13.11
N GLU A 100 10.01 5.82 12.93
CA GLU A 100 11.18 5.70 12.05
C GLU A 100 10.80 5.86 10.57
N ILE A 101 9.66 5.32 10.13
CA ILE A 101 9.16 5.53 8.76
C ILE A 101 8.88 7.02 8.52
N GLU A 102 8.23 7.69 9.47
CA GLU A 102 7.96 9.13 9.39
C GLU A 102 9.26 9.93 9.29
N ARG A 103 10.28 9.56 10.05
CA ARG A 103 11.60 10.19 9.97
C ARG A 103 12.27 10.00 8.59
N ILE A 104 12.09 8.84 7.94
CA ILE A 104 12.70 8.53 6.64
C ILE A 104 11.93 9.19 5.48
N LEU A 105 10.60 9.13 5.50
CA LEU A 105 9.74 9.48 4.37
C LEU A 105 9.01 10.81 4.53
N GLY A 106 9.00 11.38 5.74
CA GLY A 106 8.25 12.60 6.05
C GLY A 106 6.74 12.41 6.15
N VAL A 107 6.25 11.16 6.15
CA VAL A 107 4.85 10.81 6.31
C VAL A 107 4.72 9.66 7.30
N ARG A 108 3.79 9.79 8.25
CA ARG A 108 3.48 8.73 9.20
C ARG A 108 2.64 7.65 8.54
N PRO A 109 2.95 6.37 8.73
CA PRO A 109 2.11 5.28 8.26
C PRO A 109 0.69 5.35 8.81
N GLU A 110 -0.29 5.18 7.94
CA GLU A 110 -1.68 4.98 8.32
C GLU A 110 -1.93 3.49 8.53
N VAL A 111 -2.20 3.07 9.77
CA VAL A 111 -2.58 1.69 10.07
C VAL A 111 -4.06 1.53 9.77
N ILE A 112 -4.39 0.98 8.62
CA ILE A 112 -5.77 0.88 8.13
C ILE A 112 -6.46 -0.39 8.65
N PRO A 113 -7.78 -0.35 8.91
CA PRO A 113 -8.56 -1.53 9.24
C PRO A 113 -8.71 -2.46 8.02
N GLY A 114 -9.00 -3.74 8.26
CA GLY A 114 -9.18 -4.73 7.20
C GLY A 114 -10.30 -4.38 6.19
N THR A 115 -11.32 -3.65 6.62
CA THR A 115 -12.38 -3.16 5.75
C THR A 115 -11.86 -2.14 4.73
N GLU A 116 -11.02 -1.20 5.14
CA GLU A 116 -10.42 -0.24 4.22
C GLU A 116 -9.38 -0.92 3.31
N GLU A 117 -8.60 -1.87 3.83
CA GLU A 117 -7.70 -2.71 3.03
C GLU A 117 -8.47 -3.44 1.93
N ALA A 118 -9.61 -4.04 2.26
CA ALA A 118 -10.52 -4.70 1.31
C ALA A 118 -11.05 -3.74 0.24
N ASP A 119 -11.49 -2.55 0.63
CA ASP A 119 -11.99 -1.52 -0.29
C ASP A 119 -10.90 -1.06 -1.26
N LEU A 120 -9.70 -0.78 -0.77
CA LEU A 120 -8.56 -0.38 -1.60
C LEU A 120 -8.13 -1.48 -2.58
N SER A 121 -8.11 -2.73 -2.13
CA SER A 121 -7.83 -3.91 -2.95
C SER A 121 -8.87 -4.06 -4.06
N PHE A 122 -10.16 -3.92 -3.72
CA PHE A 122 -11.26 -3.99 -4.69
C PHE A 122 -11.15 -2.89 -5.75
N LEU A 123 -10.95 -1.64 -5.33
CA LEU A 123 -10.78 -0.50 -6.23
C LEU A 123 -9.56 -0.70 -7.15
N GLY A 124 -8.44 -1.14 -6.59
CA GLY A 124 -7.22 -1.39 -7.35
C GLY A 124 -7.39 -2.49 -8.40
N ALA A 125 -7.97 -3.61 -8.01
CA ALA A 125 -8.19 -4.75 -8.91
C ALA A 125 -9.19 -4.44 -10.01
N THR A 126 -10.28 -3.74 -9.69
CA THR A 126 -11.34 -3.42 -10.66
C THR A 126 -11.01 -2.23 -11.56
N SER A 127 -10.03 -1.41 -11.20
CA SER A 127 -9.61 -0.24 -12.00
C SER A 127 -9.06 -0.59 -13.38
N VAL A 128 -8.57 -1.83 -13.55
CA VAL A 128 -7.97 -2.32 -14.81
C VAL A 128 -8.91 -3.24 -15.59
N VAL A 129 -10.12 -3.49 -15.08
CA VAL A 129 -11.10 -4.36 -15.73
C VAL A 129 -11.81 -3.58 -16.83
N ASN A 130 -11.82 -4.14 -18.04
CA ASN A 130 -12.71 -3.64 -19.09
C ASN A 130 -14.14 -4.14 -18.82
N ARG A 131 -15.02 -3.23 -18.45
CA ARG A 131 -16.40 -3.54 -18.02
C ARG A 131 -17.29 -4.02 -19.18
N ASP A 132 -16.93 -3.71 -20.40
CA ASP A 132 -17.64 -4.21 -21.58
C ASP A 132 -17.39 -5.72 -21.80
N ASP A 133 -16.18 -6.16 -21.43
CA ASP A 133 -15.78 -7.57 -21.59
C ASP A 133 -16.14 -8.42 -20.36
N LEU A 134 -16.14 -7.78 -19.17
CA LEU A 134 -16.44 -8.45 -17.91
C LEU A 134 -17.41 -7.60 -17.07
N PRO A 135 -18.71 -7.87 -17.14
CA PRO A 135 -19.71 -7.11 -16.37
C PRO A 135 -19.64 -7.43 -14.87
N ALA A 136 -20.03 -6.45 -14.05
CA ALA A 136 -20.22 -6.65 -12.61
C ALA A 136 -21.39 -7.64 -12.33
N PRO A 137 -21.45 -8.27 -11.10
CA PRO A 137 -20.59 -8.02 -9.95
C PRO A 137 -19.24 -8.73 -10.01
N TYR A 138 -18.22 -8.15 -9.32
CA TYR A 138 -16.90 -8.74 -9.21
C TYR A 138 -16.70 -9.36 -7.83
N LEU A 139 -15.99 -10.48 -7.78
CA LEU A 139 -15.41 -11.02 -6.56
C LEU A 139 -13.90 -10.78 -6.62
N VAL A 140 -13.38 -9.98 -5.69
CA VAL A 140 -11.94 -9.79 -5.50
C VAL A 140 -11.52 -10.57 -4.27
N VAL A 141 -10.47 -11.37 -4.43
CA VAL A 141 -9.84 -12.14 -3.35
C VAL A 141 -8.40 -11.66 -3.23
N ASP A 142 -8.08 -11.00 -2.11
CA ASP A 142 -6.73 -10.56 -1.79
C ASP A 142 -6.11 -11.54 -0.78
N LEU A 143 -5.10 -12.28 -1.23
CA LEU A 143 -4.38 -13.25 -0.41
C LEU A 143 -3.12 -12.58 0.15
N GLY A 144 -3.24 -12.01 1.34
CA GLY A 144 -2.14 -11.40 2.07
C GLY A 144 -1.26 -12.40 2.82
N GLY A 145 -0.19 -11.88 3.43
CA GLY A 145 0.71 -12.69 4.26
C GLY A 145 0.20 -12.94 5.69
N GLY A 146 -0.76 -12.13 6.16
CA GLY A 146 -1.34 -12.22 7.51
C GLY A 146 -2.86 -12.19 7.53
N SER A 147 -3.50 -11.85 6.42
CA SER A 147 -4.95 -11.80 6.27
C SER A 147 -5.37 -12.22 4.87
N THR A 148 -6.66 -12.44 4.69
CA THR A 148 -7.28 -12.69 3.37
C THR A 148 -8.59 -11.92 3.34
N GLU A 149 -8.72 -11.04 2.37
CA GLU A 149 -9.91 -10.24 2.15
C GLU A 149 -10.70 -10.78 0.96
N LEU A 150 -12.02 -10.92 1.15
CA LEU A 150 -12.95 -11.25 0.09
C LEU A 150 -13.95 -10.10 -0.06
N VAL A 151 -14.02 -9.54 -1.25
CA VAL A 151 -14.87 -8.38 -1.53
C VAL A 151 -15.74 -8.65 -2.74
N ILE A 152 -17.04 -8.51 -2.58
CA ILE A 152 -17.99 -8.54 -3.69
C ILE A 152 -18.51 -7.13 -3.91
N GLY A 153 -18.48 -6.66 -5.14
CA GLY A 153 -18.97 -5.33 -5.46
C GLY A 153 -19.28 -5.14 -6.94
N GLY A 154 -19.90 -4.02 -7.22
CA GLY A 154 -20.20 -3.54 -8.58
C GLY A 154 -19.44 -2.25 -8.88
N ASP A 155 -20.11 -1.25 -9.46
CA ASP A 155 -19.52 0.01 -9.92
C ASP A 155 -18.90 0.87 -8.81
N GLY A 156 -17.79 0.39 -8.22
CA GLY A 156 -16.95 1.15 -7.28
C GLY A 156 -17.40 1.10 -5.82
N VAL A 157 -18.33 0.21 -5.46
CA VAL A 157 -18.80 0.05 -4.07
C VAL A 157 -18.61 -1.41 -3.65
N SER A 158 -17.80 -1.61 -2.60
CA SER A 158 -17.78 -2.86 -1.85
C SER A 158 -19.05 -3.00 -1.02
N ALA A 159 -19.62 -4.17 -1.00
CA ALA A 159 -20.74 -4.52 -0.12
C ALA A 159 -20.30 -5.40 1.02
#